data_e7ac8f46c93029e65c8f5a8713ee6571
#
_entry.id   e7ac8f46c93029e65c8f5a8713ee6571
#
_cell.length_a   1.000
_cell.length_b   1.000
_cell.length_c   1.000
_cell.angle_alpha   90.00
_cell.angle_beta   90.00
_cell.angle_gamma   90.00
#
_symmetry.space_group_name_H-M   'P 1'
#
loop_
_entity.id
_entity.type
_entity.pdbx_description
1 polymer ?
#
loop_
_entity_poly.entity_id
_entity_poly.type
_entity_poly.pdbx_seq_one_letter_code
_entity_poly.pdbx_strand_id
1 'polypeptide(L)'
;LFVSINHIPVKAGREDDFENLFRQRERHVENQPGFISLDILKPGMRSIPGGKPEPNGNEYQVMTRWQSEADFRGWISSDSFKKSHARDTDPTIFDGKSYLTFHQTVDGAGAP
;
A
#
# COMPACT_ATOMS: atom_id res chain seq x y z
N LEU A 1 -10.69 3.59 13.22
CA LEU A 1 -10.52 3.20 11.83
C LEU A 1 -9.61 1.99 11.69
N PHE A 2 -9.79 1.24 10.63
CA PHE A 2 -8.95 0.11 10.28
C PHE A 2 -7.99 0.51 9.15
N VAL A 3 -6.71 0.15 9.29
CA VAL A 3 -5.67 0.47 8.30
C VAL A 3 -5.00 -0.81 7.84
N SER A 4 -4.91 -1.00 6.53
CA SER A 4 -4.13 -2.08 5.91
C SER A 4 -2.95 -1.47 5.18
N ILE A 5 -1.77 -2.04 5.39
CA ILE A 5 -0.56 -1.63 4.67
C ILE A 5 -0.01 -2.84 3.93
N ASN A 6 0.10 -2.72 2.61
CA ASN A 6 0.81 -3.69 1.79
C ASN A 6 2.25 -3.22 1.62
N HIS A 7 3.20 -4.02 2.06
CA HIS A 7 4.63 -3.74 1.98
C HIS A 7 5.19 -4.43 0.74
N ILE A 8 5.69 -3.66 -0.21
CA ILE A 8 6.10 -4.16 -1.52
C ILE A 8 7.55 -3.81 -1.77
N PRO A 9 8.49 -4.77 -1.63
CA PRO A 9 9.88 -4.53 -1.97
C PRO A 9 10.05 -4.34 -3.48
N VAL A 10 10.73 -3.27 -3.88
CA VAL A 10 10.96 -2.94 -5.29
C VAL A 10 12.45 -2.92 -5.57
N LYS A 11 12.88 -3.53 -6.67
CA LYS A 11 14.29 -3.57 -7.05
C LYS A 11 14.82 -2.17 -7.35
N ALA A 12 16.05 -1.94 -6.94
CA ALA A 12 16.78 -0.72 -7.27
C ALA A 12 16.83 -0.53 -8.79
N GLY A 13 16.48 0.67 -9.24
CA GLY A 13 16.41 1.01 -10.66
C GLY A 13 15.06 0.71 -11.31
N ARG A 14 14.12 0.08 -10.60
CA ARG A 14 12.79 -0.25 -11.13
C ARG A 14 11.67 0.54 -10.46
N GLU A 15 12.02 1.58 -9.71
CA GLU A 15 11.05 2.40 -8.97
C GLU A 15 10.03 3.06 -9.90
N ASP A 16 10.48 3.63 -11.01
CA ASP A 16 9.58 4.28 -11.97
C ASP A 16 8.62 3.26 -12.61
N ASP A 17 9.09 2.07 -12.89
CA ASP A 17 8.25 1.01 -13.46
C ASP A 17 7.13 0.62 -12.48
N PHE A 18 7.46 0.49 -11.21
CA PHE A 18 6.48 0.19 -10.19
C PHE A 18 5.46 1.33 -10.04
N GLU A 19 5.94 2.57 -9.99
CA GLU A 19 5.06 3.73 -9.84
C GLU A 19 4.12 3.89 -11.02
N ASN A 20 4.61 3.65 -12.24
CA ASN A 20 3.78 3.67 -13.44
C ASN A 20 2.74 2.54 -13.44
N LEU A 21 3.14 1.35 -13.03
CA LEU A 21 2.23 0.22 -12.89
C LEU A 21 1.07 0.59 -11.95
N PHE A 22 1.38 1.24 -10.83
CA PHE A 22 0.37 1.60 -9.85
C PHE A 22 -0.53 2.75 -10.34
N ARG A 23 0.02 3.74 -11.03
CA ARG A 23 -0.76 4.84 -11.61
C ARG A 23 -1.76 4.36 -12.66
N GLN A 24 -1.45 3.28 -13.35
CA GLN A 24 -2.28 2.70 -14.41
C GLN A 24 -3.29 1.66 -13.89
N ARG A 25 -3.35 1.45 -12.58
CA ARG A 25 -4.28 0.48 -12.00
C ARG A 25 -5.74 0.88 -12.22
N GLU A 26 -6.60 -0.11 -12.32
CA GLU A 26 -8.04 0.10 -12.26
C GLU A 26 -8.43 0.49 -10.83
N ARG A 27 -9.29 1.51 -10.70
CA ARG A 27 -9.61 2.13 -9.41
C ARG A 27 -10.84 1.51 -8.76
N HIS A 28 -10.83 0.20 -8.58
CA HIS A 28 -11.96 -0.52 -7.99
C HIS A 28 -12.13 -0.30 -6.49
N VAL A 29 -11.02 -0.19 -5.76
CA VAL A 29 -11.07 -0.08 -4.29
C VAL A 29 -11.76 1.20 -3.83
N GLU A 30 -11.63 2.27 -4.58
CA GLU A 30 -12.14 3.59 -4.24
C GLU A 30 -13.67 3.65 -4.21
N ASN A 31 -14.33 2.67 -4.82
CA ASN A 31 -15.79 2.58 -4.85
C ASN A 31 -16.35 1.56 -3.84
N GLN A 32 -15.51 1.00 -2.98
CA GLN A 32 -15.95 -0.03 -2.05
C GLN A 32 -16.60 0.57 -0.80
N PRO A 33 -17.61 -0.10 -0.23
CA PRO A 33 -18.21 0.34 1.03
C PRO A 33 -17.16 0.48 2.13
N GLY A 34 -17.21 1.59 2.85
CA GLY A 34 -16.31 1.85 3.97
C GLY A 34 -14.89 2.28 3.60
N PHE A 35 -14.57 2.35 2.32
CA PHE A 35 -13.27 2.88 1.89
C PHE A 35 -13.16 4.37 2.21
N ILE A 36 -12.01 4.78 2.78
CA ILE A 36 -11.75 6.17 3.14
C ILE A 36 -10.65 6.76 2.25
N SER A 37 -9.48 6.13 2.22
CA SER A 37 -8.33 6.68 1.48
C SER A 37 -7.33 5.60 1.10
N LEU A 38 -6.53 5.90 0.08
CA LEU A 38 -5.39 5.10 -0.34
C LEU A 38 -4.21 6.02 -0.59
N ASP A 39 -3.07 5.68 0.04
CA ASP A 39 -1.81 6.37 -0.20
C ASP A 39 -0.75 5.36 -0.59
N ILE A 40 0.10 5.74 -1.54
CA ILE A 40 1.29 4.99 -1.90
C ILE A 40 2.48 5.76 -1.37
N LEU A 41 3.24 5.13 -0.47
CA LEU A 41 4.38 5.74 0.19
C LEU A 41 5.65 5.21 -0.43
N LYS A 42 6.46 6.11 -0.97
CA LYS A 42 7.78 5.79 -1.50
C LYS A 42 8.79 5.77 -0.35
N PRO A 43 9.67 4.76 -0.27
CA PRO A 43 10.69 4.77 0.76
C PRO A 43 11.63 5.96 0.58
N GLY A 44 11.85 6.68 1.67
CA GLY A 44 12.74 7.83 1.73
C GLY A 44 13.91 7.53 2.64
N MET A 45 14.14 8.44 3.59
CA MET A 45 15.23 8.35 4.55
C MET A 45 14.67 8.04 5.93
N ARG A 46 15.48 7.40 6.75
CA ARG A 46 15.23 7.28 8.20
C ARG A 46 16.29 8.03 8.96
N SER A 47 15.92 8.54 10.10
CA SER A 47 16.82 9.29 10.97
C SER A 47 16.66 8.82 12.41
N ILE A 48 17.78 8.53 13.06
CA ILE A 48 17.84 8.19 14.48
C ILE A 48 18.45 9.38 15.20
N PRO A 49 17.89 9.83 16.33
CA PRO A 49 18.47 10.95 17.09
C PRO A 49 19.96 10.70 17.37
N GLY A 50 20.82 11.68 17.02
CA GLY A 50 22.27 11.57 17.17
C GLY A 50 22.98 10.79 16.06
N GLY A 51 22.26 10.19 15.15
CA GLY A 51 22.81 9.47 13.99
C GLY A 51 22.70 10.27 12.71
N LYS A 52 23.30 9.74 11.64
CA LYS A 52 23.14 10.29 10.29
C LYS A 52 21.89 9.71 9.63
N PRO A 53 21.14 10.50 8.86
CA PRO A 53 20.08 9.94 8.05
C PRO A 53 20.62 8.92 7.06
N GLU A 54 19.85 7.85 6.84
CA GLU A 54 20.20 6.78 5.90
C GLU A 54 18.97 6.32 5.14
N PRO A 55 19.12 5.68 3.97
CA PRO A 55 17.97 5.17 3.23
C PRO A 55 17.11 4.23 4.08
N ASN A 56 15.79 4.35 3.94
CA ASN A 56 14.82 3.57 4.69
C ASN A 56 14.59 2.16 4.13
N GLY A 57 15.33 1.78 3.09
CA GLY A 57 15.14 0.50 2.41
C GLY A 57 14.42 0.66 1.08
N ASN A 58 13.89 -0.43 0.56
CA ASN A 58 13.29 -0.48 -0.78
C ASN A 58 11.80 -0.82 -0.77
N GLU A 59 11.16 -0.86 0.38
CA GLU A 59 9.74 -1.17 0.47
C GLU A 59 8.89 0.06 0.19
N TYR A 60 8.06 -0.04 -0.86
CA TYR A 60 6.91 0.83 -1.01
C TYR A 60 5.79 0.33 -0.10
N GLN A 61 4.97 1.25 0.37
CA GLN A 61 3.82 0.91 1.19
C GLN A 61 2.55 1.42 0.51
N VAL A 62 1.57 0.54 0.39
CA VAL A 62 0.23 0.90 -0.07
C VAL A 62 -0.67 0.86 1.13
N MET A 63 -1.02 2.05 1.64
CA MET A 63 -1.82 2.20 2.84
C MET A 63 -3.26 2.50 2.45
N THR A 64 -4.19 1.67 2.93
CA THR A 64 -5.62 1.92 2.77
C THR A 64 -6.27 2.07 4.14
N ARG A 65 -7.19 3.04 4.23
CA ARG A 65 -7.95 3.32 5.44
C ARG A 65 -9.42 2.97 5.21
N TRP A 66 -10.03 2.36 6.21
CA TRP A 66 -11.38 1.84 6.15
C TRP A 66 -12.16 2.21 7.39
N GLN A 67 -13.48 2.35 7.27
CA GLN A 67 -14.35 2.59 8.42
C GLN A 67 -14.27 1.45 9.43
N SER A 68 -14.14 0.20 8.94
CA SER A 68 -14.04 -0.98 9.79
C SER A 68 -13.23 -2.09 9.13
N GLU A 69 -12.78 -3.05 9.94
CA GLU A 69 -12.13 -4.25 9.42
C GLU A 69 -13.08 -5.06 8.54
N ALA A 70 -14.36 -5.10 8.89
CA ALA A 70 -15.36 -5.82 8.10
C ALA A 70 -15.46 -5.28 6.67
N ASP A 71 -15.38 -3.96 6.51
CA ASP A 71 -15.38 -3.32 5.18
C ASP A 71 -14.15 -3.73 4.36
N PHE A 72 -12.97 -3.74 4.98
CA PHE A 72 -11.76 -4.21 4.32
C PHE A 72 -11.89 -5.67 3.89
N ARG A 73 -12.40 -6.54 4.77
CA ARG A 73 -12.58 -7.95 4.44
C ARG A 73 -13.60 -8.17 3.33
N GLY A 74 -14.62 -7.32 3.28
CA GLY A 74 -15.55 -7.29 2.16
C GLY A 74 -14.86 -6.98 0.84
N TRP A 75 -13.92 -6.04 0.85
CA TRP A 75 -13.13 -5.71 -0.34
C TRP A 75 -12.30 -6.89 -0.83
N ILE A 76 -11.50 -7.51 0.05
CA ILE A 76 -10.61 -8.62 -0.37
C ILE A 76 -11.37 -9.87 -0.79
N SER A 77 -12.65 -9.99 -0.42
CA SER A 77 -13.52 -11.09 -0.84
C SER A 77 -14.33 -10.78 -2.09
N SER A 78 -14.24 -9.57 -2.62
CA SER A 78 -15.07 -9.11 -3.73
C SER A 78 -14.52 -9.56 -5.08
N ASP A 79 -15.41 -9.59 -6.09
CA ASP A 79 -15.01 -9.82 -7.48
C ASP A 79 -14.13 -8.69 -8.01
N SER A 80 -14.38 -7.46 -7.55
CA SER A 80 -13.56 -6.30 -7.91
C SER A 80 -12.12 -6.46 -7.45
N PHE A 81 -11.89 -7.03 -6.26
CA PHE A 81 -10.54 -7.33 -5.79
C PHE A 81 -9.86 -8.35 -6.70
N LYS A 82 -10.56 -9.42 -7.04
CA LYS A 82 -10.04 -10.46 -7.95
C LYS A 82 -9.67 -9.87 -9.30
N LYS A 83 -10.50 -9.01 -9.86
CA LYS A 83 -10.21 -8.33 -11.13
C LYS A 83 -8.98 -7.44 -11.02
N SER A 84 -8.85 -6.68 -9.94
CA SER A 84 -7.71 -5.79 -9.72
C SER A 84 -6.39 -6.55 -9.62
N HIS A 85 -6.41 -7.79 -9.15
CA HIS A 85 -5.22 -8.62 -8.92
C HIS A 85 -5.01 -9.72 -9.96
N ALA A 86 -5.86 -9.79 -10.99
CA ALA A 86 -5.72 -10.76 -12.09
C ALA A 86 -4.73 -10.32 -13.17
N ARG A 87 -4.16 -9.12 -13.02
CA ARG A 87 -3.30 -8.50 -14.00
C ARG A 87 -1.91 -9.15 -14.01
N ASP A 88 -1.43 -9.51 -15.21
CA ASP A 88 -0.06 -9.96 -15.36
C ASP A 88 0.91 -8.82 -15.07
N THR A 89 1.88 -9.09 -14.20
CA THR A 89 2.86 -8.11 -13.77
C THR A 89 4.25 -8.68 -14.00
N ASP A 90 5.18 -7.84 -14.46
CA ASP A 90 6.58 -8.22 -14.61
C ASP A 90 7.18 -8.52 -13.22
N PRO A 91 7.50 -9.78 -12.91
CA PRO A 91 8.00 -10.13 -11.58
C PRO A 91 9.41 -9.57 -11.31
N THR A 92 10.13 -9.12 -12.34
CA THR A 92 11.48 -8.58 -12.18
C THR A 92 11.50 -7.19 -11.54
N ILE A 93 10.35 -6.54 -11.41
CA ILE A 93 10.22 -5.26 -10.70
C ILE A 93 10.42 -5.44 -9.20
N PHE A 94 10.06 -6.60 -8.66
CA PHE A 94 9.98 -6.83 -7.22
C PHE A 94 11.25 -7.48 -6.67
N ASP A 95 11.61 -7.09 -5.43
CA ASP A 95 12.77 -7.61 -4.71
C ASP A 95 12.30 -8.44 -3.50
N GLY A 96 11.56 -9.49 -3.76
CA GLY A 96 11.00 -10.36 -2.75
C GLY A 96 9.49 -10.32 -2.70
N LYS A 97 8.91 -10.98 -1.70
CA LYS A 97 7.48 -11.10 -1.54
C LYS A 97 6.90 -9.89 -0.81
N SER A 98 5.74 -9.44 -1.28
CA SER A 98 4.95 -8.46 -0.54
C SER A 98 4.27 -9.11 0.66
N TYR A 99 3.93 -8.31 1.67
CA TYR A 99 3.19 -8.77 2.84
C TYR A 99 2.28 -7.66 3.36
N LEU A 100 1.24 -8.07 4.07
CA LEU A 100 0.24 -7.17 4.62
C LEU A 100 0.42 -7.03 6.13
N THR A 101 0.26 -5.81 6.63
CA THR A 101 0.10 -5.53 8.05
C THR A 101 -1.21 -4.82 8.31
N PHE A 102 -1.81 -5.07 9.47
CA PHE A 102 -3.11 -4.52 9.83
C PHE A 102 -2.98 -3.72 11.12
N HIS A 103 -3.71 -2.61 11.20
CA HIS A 103 -3.60 -1.66 12.31
C HIS A 103 -4.97 -1.11 12.66
N GLN A 104 -5.16 -0.80 13.93
CA GLN A 104 -6.33 -0.05 14.39
C GLN A 104 -5.89 1.35 14.80
N THR A 105 -6.65 2.36 14.41
CA THR A 105 -6.39 3.71 14.88
C THR A 105 -6.82 3.81 16.35
N VAL A 106 -5.87 4.15 17.22
CA VAL A 106 -6.15 4.36 18.65
C VAL A 106 -6.72 5.74 18.86
N ASP A 107 -6.11 6.74 18.21
CA ASP A 107 -6.53 8.13 18.26
C ASP A 107 -6.04 8.80 16.98
N GLY A 108 -6.78 9.75 16.48
CA GLY A 108 -6.44 10.43 15.25
C GLY A 108 -6.87 11.88 15.25
N ALA A 109 -6.21 12.67 14.39
CA ALA A 109 -6.50 14.07 14.21
C ALA A 109 -6.36 14.43 12.72
N GLY A 110 -6.97 15.51 12.33
CA GLY A 110 -6.96 15.98 10.95
C GLY A 110 -8.09 15.39 10.13
N ALA A 111 -8.14 15.77 8.84
CA ALA A 111 -9.13 15.24 7.90
C ALA A 111 -8.81 13.79 7.53
N PRO A 112 -9.83 12.94 7.36
CA PRO A 112 -9.62 11.58 6.88
C PRO A 112 -9.18 11.55 5.42
#